data_14db6389948acde34aae3550547209a2
#
_entry.id   14db6389948acde34aae3550547209a2
#
_cell.length_a   1.000
_cell.length_b   1.000
_cell.length_c   1.000
_cell.angle_alpha   90.00
_cell.angle_beta   90.00
_cell.angle_gamma   90.00
#
_symmetry.space_group_name_H-M   'P 1'
#
loop_
_entity.id
_entity.type
_entity.pdbx_description
1 polymer ?
#
loop_
_entity_poly.entity_id
_entity_poly.type
_entity_poly.pdbx_seq_one_letter_code
_entity_poly.pdbx_strand_id
1 'polypeptide(L)'
;MYRNIVNRSAKVLCRDYPHARHITLNKPKSLNAQDYDMVRELHRLYLTEPAPLSSLYILTGAGSKAFCAGGDVVGLSTDNPPGCRRDFFYWEYQVDYQVNKISAGQVCLWDGYVLGGGVGISIGSTYRVASEKACFAMPEVAIGMFPDVGASWFLPRLPVPGLGLYMGLTGHRLRGADLVHLGLATHFVPSDKMSDLEQALVSMSKASDVEAVLNMYATPAAQLPPCTFAKSIPFLTEHFDIQAVTGVAPILDVCRAHAQTDPLAEAAADVMPTYSPTAMELTLELLKRGAKLNTLEEAFRMEYCVAQRVLAEPDFREGVRALLIDKDKKPRWQPATIADVSREAIEAYFRPSTPNQRVWNPFSPHLDRAA
;
A
#
# COMPACT_ATOMS: atom_id res chain seq x y z
N MET A 1 23.45 -6.02 -25.70
CA MET A 1 22.41 -6.86 -26.35
C MET A 1 21.15 -6.71 -25.49
N TYR A 2 20.17 -5.96 -25.95
CA TYR A 2 18.93 -5.73 -25.19
C TYR A 2 18.11 -7.02 -25.21
N ARG A 3 17.85 -7.61 -24.03
CA ARG A 3 16.98 -8.78 -23.91
C ARG A 3 15.52 -8.36 -24.08
N ASN A 4 15.02 -8.38 -25.31
CA ASN A 4 13.58 -8.28 -25.57
C ASN A 4 12.93 -9.65 -25.33
N ILE A 5 12.72 -10.04 -24.07
CA ILE A 5 11.88 -11.20 -23.76
C ILE A 5 10.48 -10.66 -23.45
N VAL A 6 9.72 -10.36 -24.49
CA VAL A 6 8.29 -10.05 -24.30
C VAL A 6 7.52 -11.36 -24.39
N ASN A 7 7.48 -12.10 -23.30
CA ASN A 7 6.46 -13.13 -23.14
C ASN A 7 5.14 -12.44 -22.78
N ARG A 8 4.26 -12.21 -23.77
CA ARG A 8 2.97 -11.52 -23.58
C ARG A 8 2.02 -12.22 -22.59
N SER A 9 2.27 -13.46 -22.22
CA SER A 9 1.53 -14.20 -21.21
C SER A 9 2.10 -14.04 -19.79
N ALA A 10 3.26 -13.39 -19.63
CA ALA A 10 3.86 -13.16 -18.32
C ALA A 10 3.01 -12.17 -17.51
N LYS A 11 2.86 -12.44 -16.20
CA LYS A 11 2.11 -11.59 -15.27
C LYS A 11 2.84 -10.28 -14.93
N VAL A 12 4.15 -10.23 -15.14
CA VAL A 12 4.99 -9.02 -15.05
C VAL A 12 5.78 -8.92 -16.34
N LEU A 13 5.66 -7.79 -17.03
CA LEU A 13 6.44 -7.51 -18.23
C LEU A 13 7.59 -6.61 -17.84
N CYS A 14 8.78 -6.86 -18.38
CA CYS A 14 9.96 -6.02 -18.17
C CYS A 14 10.62 -5.73 -19.52
N ARG A 15 10.94 -4.45 -19.73
CA ARG A 15 11.69 -3.99 -20.89
C ARG A 15 12.76 -3.00 -20.46
N ASP A 16 14.01 -3.29 -20.83
CA ASP A 16 15.12 -2.41 -20.60
C ASP A 16 15.32 -1.47 -21.80
N TYR A 17 15.54 -0.19 -21.49
CA TYR A 17 15.89 0.89 -22.40
C TYR A 17 17.26 1.45 -22.02
N PRO A 18 17.90 2.30 -22.84
CA PRO A 18 19.24 2.83 -22.54
C PRO A 18 19.37 3.46 -21.15
N HIS A 19 18.33 4.13 -20.67
CA HIS A 19 18.35 4.90 -19.41
C HIS A 19 17.17 4.58 -18.49
N ALA A 20 16.35 3.58 -18.84
CA ALA A 20 15.19 3.20 -18.05
C ALA A 20 14.93 1.68 -18.07
N ARG A 21 14.38 1.16 -16.99
CA ARG A 21 13.73 -0.15 -16.92
C ARG A 21 12.23 0.09 -16.77
N HIS A 22 11.44 -0.37 -17.75
CA HIS A 22 10.00 -0.31 -17.68
C HIS A 22 9.44 -1.66 -17.26
N ILE A 23 8.69 -1.65 -16.15
CA ILE A 23 8.02 -2.81 -15.57
C ILE A 23 6.51 -2.56 -15.65
N THR A 24 5.77 -3.53 -16.19
CA THR A 24 4.30 -3.48 -16.27
C THR A 24 3.71 -4.66 -15.51
N LEU A 25 2.86 -4.37 -14.52
CA LEU A 25 2.02 -5.37 -13.87
C LEU A 25 0.94 -5.80 -14.85
N ASN A 26 0.93 -7.06 -15.26
CA ASN A 26 0.15 -7.54 -16.42
C ASN A 26 -0.86 -8.63 -16.04
N LYS A 27 -1.76 -8.31 -15.12
CA LYS A 27 -2.88 -9.17 -14.71
C LYS A 27 -4.19 -8.35 -14.66
N PRO A 28 -4.58 -7.64 -15.77
CA PRO A 28 -5.66 -6.65 -15.75
C PRO A 28 -7.04 -7.25 -15.39
N LYS A 29 -7.28 -8.54 -15.66
CA LYS A 29 -8.51 -9.23 -15.27
C LYS A 29 -8.70 -9.31 -13.75
N SER A 30 -7.62 -9.28 -12.98
CA SER A 30 -7.61 -9.25 -11.52
C SER A 30 -7.11 -7.91 -11.00
N LEU A 31 -7.29 -6.81 -11.76
CA LEU A 31 -6.89 -5.46 -11.38
C LEU A 31 -5.39 -5.37 -11.00
N ASN A 32 -4.55 -6.16 -11.65
CA ASN A 32 -3.12 -6.28 -11.39
C ASN A 32 -2.76 -6.69 -9.95
N ALA A 33 -3.67 -7.39 -9.25
CA ALA A 33 -3.39 -7.90 -7.92
C ALA A 33 -2.20 -8.87 -7.95
N GLN A 34 -1.27 -8.66 -7.02
CA GLN A 34 0.01 -9.36 -6.93
C GLN A 34 -0.21 -10.75 -6.34
N ASP A 35 -0.02 -11.78 -7.16
CA ASP A 35 0.08 -13.15 -6.66
C ASP A 35 1.55 -13.52 -6.37
N TYR A 36 1.72 -14.71 -5.81
CA TYR A 36 3.03 -15.22 -5.41
C TYR A 36 4.07 -15.19 -6.54
N ASP A 37 3.67 -15.53 -7.78
CA ASP A 37 4.59 -15.51 -8.92
C ASP A 37 4.99 -14.09 -9.32
N MET A 38 4.04 -13.13 -9.24
CA MET A 38 4.32 -11.73 -9.53
C MET A 38 5.30 -11.15 -8.51
N VAL A 39 5.11 -11.41 -7.23
CA VAL A 39 6.03 -10.95 -6.17
C VAL A 39 7.42 -11.54 -6.36
N ARG A 40 7.53 -12.83 -6.68
CA ARG A 40 8.82 -13.46 -7.00
C ARG A 40 9.50 -12.81 -8.21
N GLU A 41 8.75 -12.51 -9.25
CA GLU A 41 9.30 -11.87 -10.46
C GLU A 41 9.71 -10.42 -10.16
N LEU A 42 8.92 -9.67 -9.40
CA LEU A 42 9.32 -8.34 -8.94
C LEU A 42 10.59 -8.42 -8.08
N HIS A 43 10.65 -9.36 -7.14
CA HIS A 43 11.85 -9.58 -6.33
C HIS A 43 13.09 -9.85 -7.22
N ARG A 44 12.94 -10.69 -8.25
CA ARG A 44 14.02 -10.93 -9.21
C ARG A 44 14.48 -9.64 -9.91
N LEU A 45 13.53 -8.83 -10.40
CA LEU A 45 13.82 -7.62 -11.16
C LEU A 45 14.43 -6.49 -10.31
N TYR A 46 14.07 -6.40 -9.04
CA TYR A 46 14.53 -5.33 -8.14
C TYR A 46 15.77 -5.71 -7.33
N LEU A 47 15.94 -6.97 -6.94
CA LEU A 47 17.02 -7.39 -6.03
C LEU A 47 18.02 -8.35 -6.65
N THR A 48 17.57 -9.34 -7.44
CA THR A 48 18.48 -10.38 -7.98
C THR A 48 19.11 -9.96 -9.31
N GLU A 49 18.32 -9.35 -10.19
CA GLU A 49 18.76 -8.84 -11.50
C GLU A 49 18.36 -7.37 -11.66
N PRO A 50 18.82 -6.46 -10.77
CA PRO A 50 18.45 -5.06 -10.86
C PRO A 50 18.96 -4.42 -12.15
N ALA A 51 18.30 -3.34 -12.58
CA ALA A 51 18.81 -2.51 -13.66
C ALA A 51 20.11 -1.80 -13.22
N PRO A 52 20.93 -1.31 -14.17
CA PRO A 52 22.07 -0.46 -13.84
C PRO A 52 21.67 0.68 -12.89
N LEU A 53 22.56 1.05 -11.96
CA LEU A 53 22.28 2.09 -10.95
C LEU A 53 21.88 3.45 -11.55
N SER A 54 22.28 3.72 -12.79
CA SER A 54 21.90 4.93 -13.54
C SER A 54 20.54 4.83 -14.24
N SER A 55 19.86 3.68 -14.19
CA SER A 55 18.58 3.49 -14.89
C SER A 55 17.41 3.88 -14.01
N LEU A 56 16.54 4.75 -14.56
CA LEU A 56 15.23 5.04 -13.97
C LEU A 56 14.33 3.81 -14.04
N TYR A 57 13.63 3.49 -12.95
CA TYR A 57 12.55 2.52 -13.00
C TYR A 57 11.24 3.22 -13.35
N ILE A 58 10.47 2.63 -14.25
CA ILE A 58 9.12 3.08 -14.63
C ILE A 58 8.18 1.91 -14.32
N LEU A 59 7.19 2.11 -13.47
CA LEU A 59 6.25 1.08 -13.05
C LEU A 59 4.83 1.47 -13.45
N THR A 60 4.16 0.59 -14.19
CA THR A 60 2.81 0.79 -14.71
C THR A 60 1.92 -0.44 -14.48
N GLY A 61 0.61 -0.25 -14.52
CA GLY A 61 -0.38 -1.34 -14.53
C GLY A 61 -1.01 -1.52 -15.90
N ALA A 62 -1.10 -2.74 -16.39
CA ALA A 62 -1.79 -3.03 -17.64
C ALA A 62 -3.30 -2.84 -17.50
N GLY A 63 -3.93 -2.37 -18.58
CA GLY A 63 -5.38 -2.09 -18.62
C GLY A 63 -5.72 -0.68 -18.14
N SER A 64 -7.02 -0.38 -18.01
CA SER A 64 -7.51 0.98 -17.74
C SER A 64 -8.18 1.14 -16.37
N LYS A 65 -8.16 0.10 -15.52
CA LYS A 65 -8.92 0.11 -14.26
C LYS A 65 -8.05 0.25 -13.02
N ALA A 66 -6.83 -0.28 -13.05
CA ALA A 66 -5.98 -0.30 -11.87
C ALA A 66 -4.50 -0.23 -12.25
N PHE A 67 -3.77 0.53 -11.47
CA PHE A 67 -2.32 0.35 -11.36
C PHE A 67 -2.05 -1.01 -10.68
N CYS A 68 -2.52 -1.18 -9.44
CA CYS A 68 -2.48 -2.44 -8.69
C CYS A 68 -3.49 -2.42 -7.54
N ALA A 69 -4.32 -3.46 -7.43
CA ALA A 69 -5.34 -3.58 -6.38
C ALA A 69 -4.84 -4.30 -5.10
N GLY A 70 -3.53 -4.44 -4.92
CA GLY A 70 -2.92 -5.05 -3.74
C GLY A 70 -2.50 -6.50 -3.96
N GLY A 71 -2.26 -7.21 -2.86
CA GLY A 71 -1.93 -8.63 -2.86
C GLY A 71 -3.13 -9.53 -3.22
N ASP A 72 -2.88 -10.72 -3.75
CA ASP A 72 -3.91 -11.75 -3.96
C ASP A 72 -4.29 -12.40 -2.62
N VAL A 73 -5.07 -11.64 -1.82
CA VAL A 73 -5.48 -12.07 -0.48
C VAL A 73 -6.34 -13.33 -0.48
N VAL A 74 -7.02 -13.65 -1.60
CA VAL A 74 -7.77 -14.91 -1.73
C VAL A 74 -6.80 -16.09 -1.78
N GLY A 75 -5.76 -16.02 -2.62
CA GLY A 75 -4.69 -17.01 -2.64
C GLY A 75 -4.01 -17.15 -1.28
N LEU A 76 -3.71 -16.03 -0.63
CA LEU A 76 -3.09 -16.02 0.70
C LEU A 76 -4.01 -16.61 1.78
N SER A 77 -5.30 -16.32 1.78
CA SER A 77 -6.24 -16.85 2.77
C SER A 77 -6.40 -18.36 2.70
N THR A 78 -6.26 -18.93 1.50
CA THR A 78 -6.37 -20.36 1.22
C THR A 78 -5.02 -21.09 1.16
N ASP A 79 -3.90 -20.37 1.33
CA ASP A 79 -2.52 -20.85 1.19
C ASP A 79 -2.28 -21.55 -0.17
N ASN A 80 -2.71 -20.90 -1.24
CA ASN A 80 -2.60 -21.39 -2.61
C ASN A 80 -1.69 -20.49 -3.46
N PRO A 81 -0.54 -20.99 -3.95
CA PRO A 81 -0.02 -22.36 -3.76
C PRO A 81 0.41 -22.65 -2.32
N PRO A 82 0.50 -23.93 -1.88
CA PRO A 82 0.89 -24.29 -0.52
C PRO A 82 2.21 -23.66 -0.10
N GLY A 83 2.23 -23.05 1.09
CA GLY A 83 3.40 -22.34 1.64
C GLY A 83 3.55 -20.89 1.14
N CYS A 84 2.72 -20.42 0.20
CA CYS A 84 2.81 -19.05 -0.30
C CYS A 84 2.61 -18.01 0.81
N ARG A 85 1.71 -18.28 1.75
CA ARG A 85 1.41 -17.41 2.89
C ARG A 85 2.65 -17.08 3.72
N ARG A 86 3.54 -18.07 3.94
CA ARG A 86 4.77 -17.89 4.72
C ARG A 86 5.77 -16.95 4.03
N ASP A 87 5.88 -17.04 2.70
CA ASP A 87 6.98 -16.44 1.95
C ASP A 87 6.57 -15.14 1.21
N PHE A 88 5.27 -14.95 0.95
CA PHE A 88 4.73 -13.82 0.18
C PHE A 88 5.16 -12.48 0.78
N PHE A 89 4.78 -12.20 2.01
CA PHE A 89 5.09 -10.92 2.67
C PHE A 89 6.60 -10.73 2.88
N TYR A 90 7.36 -11.81 3.01
CA TYR A 90 8.82 -11.70 3.13
C TYR A 90 9.44 -11.08 1.88
N TRP A 91 9.02 -11.54 0.71
CA TRP A 91 9.55 -11.04 -0.56
C TRP A 91 8.90 -9.72 -0.98
N GLU A 92 7.60 -9.56 -0.77
CA GLU A 92 6.89 -8.31 -1.03
C GLU A 92 7.56 -7.16 -0.29
N TYR A 93 7.78 -7.30 1.02
CA TYR A 93 8.42 -6.25 1.81
C TYR A 93 9.88 -5.98 1.42
N GLN A 94 10.59 -6.96 0.87
CA GLN A 94 11.93 -6.71 0.33
C GLN A 94 11.87 -5.85 -0.94
N VAL A 95 10.90 -6.09 -1.81
CA VAL A 95 10.67 -5.26 -3.01
C VAL A 95 10.30 -3.84 -2.60
N ASP A 96 9.35 -3.69 -1.69
CA ASP A 96 8.86 -2.39 -1.21
C ASP A 96 9.97 -1.58 -0.53
N TYR A 97 10.80 -2.24 0.27
CA TYR A 97 11.98 -1.62 0.86
C TYR A 97 12.99 -1.17 -0.21
N GLN A 98 13.23 -2.02 -1.22
CA GLN A 98 14.18 -1.72 -2.29
C GLN A 98 13.75 -0.53 -3.15
N VAL A 99 12.46 -0.33 -3.38
CA VAL A 99 11.93 0.84 -4.12
C VAL A 99 12.44 2.15 -3.52
N ASN A 100 12.55 2.22 -2.18
CA ASN A 100 13.09 3.40 -1.48
C ASN A 100 14.61 3.59 -1.63
N LYS A 101 15.32 2.63 -2.25
CA LYS A 101 16.78 2.61 -2.36
C LYS A 101 17.28 2.78 -3.80
N ILE A 102 16.40 2.91 -4.77
CA ILE A 102 16.76 3.05 -6.19
C ILE A 102 17.42 4.41 -6.42
N SER A 103 18.72 4.41 -6.75
CA SER A 103 19.55 5.62 -6.86
C SER A 103 19.08 6.59 -7.94
N ALA A 104 18.68 6.07 -9.11
CA ALA A 104 18.18 6.89 -10.22
C ALA A 104 16.68 7.23 -10.07
N GLY A 105 16.03 6.70 -9.02
CA GLY A 105 14.61 6.88 -8.74
C GLY A 105 13.69 5.93 -9.49
N GLN A 106 12.41 6.01 -9.12
CA GLN A 106 11.31 5.31 -9.76
C GLN A 106 10.16 6.29 -10.03
N VAL A 107 9.54 6.12 -11.21
CA VAL A 107 8.27 6.77 -11.59
C VAL A 107 7.17 5.72 -11.57
N CYS A 108 6.11 5.95 -10.81
CA CYS A 108 4.90 5.13 -10.83
C CYS A 108 3.76 5.92 -11.48
N LEU A 109 3.11 5.33 -12.49
CA LEU A 109 1.97 5.95 -13.17
C LEU A 109 0.68 5.39 -12.58
N TRP A 110 0.05 6.16 -11.69
CA TRP A 110 -1.20 5.80 -11.01
C TRP A 110 -2.41 6.21 -11.85
N ASP A 111 -2.86 5.33 -12.74
CA ASP A 111 -4.08 5.54 -13.54
C ASP A 111 -5.12 4.45 -13.23
N GLY A 112 -5.89 4.65 -12.16
CA GLY A 112 -6.84 3.70 -11.61
C GLY A 112 -6.60 3.32 -10.15
N TYR A 113 -6.99 2.13 -9.72
CA TYR A 113 -6.85 1.69 -8.33
C TYR A 113 -5.39 1.47 -7.92
N VAL A 114 -5.03 1.99 -6.73
CA VAL A 114 -3.73 1.86 -6.05
C VAL A 114 -4.03 1.44 -4.60
N LEU A 115 -4.06 0.14 -4.33
CA LEU A 115 -4.52 -0.40 -3.05
C LEU A 115 -3.46 -1.34 -2.44
N GLY A 116 -3.34 -1.36 -1.12
CA GLY A 116 -2.54 -2.32 -0.36
C GLY A 116 -1.12 -2.55 -0.92
N GLY A 117 -0.75 -3.76 -1.32
CA GLY A 117 0.55 -4.05 -1.94
C GLY A 117 0.88 -3.21 -3.18
N GLY A 118 -0.15 -2.65 -3.89
CA GLY A 118 0.07 -1.67 -4.95
C GLY A 118 0.58 -0.34 -4.42
N VAL A 119 0.19 0.03 -3.20
CA VAL A 119 0.80 1.15 -2.47
C VAL A 119 2.25 0.81 -2.12
N GLY A 120 2.53 -0.38 -1.57
CA GLY A 120 3.85 -0.80 -1.15
C GLY A 120 4.92 -0.63 -2.22
N ILE A 121 4.70 -1.20 -3.42
CA ILE A 121 5.65 -1.12 -4.54
C ILE A 121 5.76 0.28 -5.17
N SER A 122 5.02 1.28 -4.68
CA SER A 122 4.96 2.59 -5.32
C SER A 122 5.11 3.79 -4.39
N ILE A 123 4.68 3.71 -3.13
CA ILE A 123 4.66 4.88 -2.22
C ILE A 123 6.08 5.40 -1.93
N GLY A 124 7.07 4.53 -1.88
CA GLY A 124 8.48 4.87 -1.70
C GLY A 124 9.16 5.43 -2.94
N SER A 125 8.48 5.49 -4.08
CA SER A 125 9.01 5.98 -5.34
C SER A 125 9.29 7.47 -5.30
N THR A 126 10.33 7.89 -6.03
CA THR A 126 10.69 9.31 -6.17
C THR A 126 9.55 10.11 -6.79
N TYR A 127 8.89 9.54 -7.81
CA TYR A 127 7.81 10.20 -8.53
C TYR A 127 6.57 9.31 -8.57
N ARG A 128 5.48 9.81 -8.04
CA ARG A 128 4.14 9.19 -8.05
C ARG A 128 3.21 10.09 -8.83
N VAL A 129 2.89 9.68 -10.05
CA VAL A 129 2.08 10.45 -10.99
C VAL A 129 0.66 9.94 -10.95
N ALA A 130 -0.26 10.73 -10.45
CA ALA A 130 -1.68 10.38 -10.36
C ALA A 130 -2.50 11.03 -11.49
N SER A 131 -3.47 10.29 -12.02
CA SER A 131 -4.52 10.86 -12.89
C SER A 131 -5.81 11.14 -12.10
N GLU A 132 -6.81 11.69 -12.77
CA GLU A 132 -8.19 11.81 -12.23
C GLU A 132 -8.84 10.47 -11.92
N LYS A 133 -8.36 9.37 -12.54
CA LYS A 133 -8.83 8.01 -12.28
C LYS A 133 -8.15 7.36 -11.09
N ALA A 134 -7.00 7.90 -10.64
CA ALA A 134 -6.27 7.35 -9.52
C ALA A 134 -7.16 7.28 -8.27
N CYS A 135 -7.16 6.11 -7.62
CA CYS A 135 -7.94 5.84 -6.42
C CYS A 135 -7.07 5.08 -5.44
N PHE A 136 -6.55 5.80 -4.46
CA PHE A 136 -5.66 5.28 -3.43
C PHE A 136 -6.44 4.90 -2.18
N ALA A 137 -6.15 3.74 -1.58
CA ALA A 137 -6.65 3.36 -0.25
C ALA A 137 -5.79 2.26 0.38
N MET A 138 -5.89 2.14 1.72
CA MET A 138 -5.37 1.04 2.54
C MET A 138 -6.56 0.37 3.25
N PRO A 139 -7.32 -0.53 2.58
CA PRO A 139 -8.58 -1.06 3.09
C PRO A 139 -8.42 -2.35 3.91
N GLU A 140 -7.23 -2.65 4.41
CA GLU A 140 -6.85 -3.93 5.02
C GLU A 140 -7.69 -4.29 6.23
N VAL A 141 -8.09 -3.30 7.05
CA VAL A 141 -8.91 -3.52 8.26
C VAL A 141 -10.27 -4.16 7.94
N ALA A 142 -10.80 -3.91 6.73
CA ALA A 142 -12.07 -4.49 6.28
C ALA A 142 -11.98 -6.01 6.04
N ILE A 143 -10.78 -6.55 5.87
CA ILE A 143 -10.55 -7.99 5.69
C ILE A 143 -9.82 -8.63 6.87
N GLY A 144 -9.81 -7.98 8.04
CA GLY A 144 -9.16 -8.51 9.23
C GLY A 144 -7.62 -8.50 9.16
N MET A 145 -7.06 -7.64 8.29
CA MET A 145 -5.64 -7.35 8.18
C MET A 145 -5.38 -5.92 8.71
N PHE A 146 -4.18 -5.45 8.67
CA PHE A 146 -3.77 -4.08 8.98
C PHE A 146 -3.10 -3.45 7.75
N PRO A 147 -3.09 -2.13 7.59
CA PRO A 147 -2.25 -1.45 6.61
C PRO A 147 -0.77 -1.78 6.84
N ASP A 148 -0.20 -2.55 5.94
CA ASP A 148 1.18 -3.03 5.94
C ASP A 148 2.02 -2.33 4.85
N VAL A 149 2.99 -3.00 4.26
CA VAL A 149 3.83 -2.53 3.14
C VAL A 149 4.53 -1.18 3.41
N GLY A 150 4.93 -0.96 4.65
CA GLY A 150 5.53 0.29 5.12
C GLY A 150 4.52 1.33 5.61
N ALA A 151 3.23 1.00 5.73
CA ALA A 151 2.19 1.95 6.17
C ALA A 151 2.43 2.45 7.60
N SER A 152 2.96 1.65 8.48
CA SER A 152 3.35 2.10 9.82
C SER A 152 4.43 3.18 9.80
N TRP A 153 5.21 3.28 8.73
CA TRP A 153 6.19 4.33 8.51
C TRP A 153 5.60 5.56 7.82
N PHE A 154 4.94 5.40 6.65
CA PHE A 154 4.56 6.56 5.86
C PHE A 154 3.26 7.24 6.32
N LEU A 155 2.25 6.49 6.81
CA LEU A 155 0.97 7.08 7.24
C LEU A 155 1.12 8.09 8.39
N PRO A 156 1.89 7.82 9.45
CA PRO A 156 2.12 8.82 10.50
C PRO A 156 2.91 10.04 10.06
N ARG A 157 3.55 9.98 8.89
CA ARG A 157 4.43 11.03 8.33
C ARG A 157 3.80 11.81 7.19
N LEU A 158 2.51 11.57 6.92
CA LEU A 158 1.76 12.38 5.95
C LEU A 158 1.68 13.84 6.42
N PRO A 159 1.71 14.82 5.48
CA PRO A 159 1.77 16.24 5.83
C PRO A 159 0.51 16.75 6.51
N VAL A 160 -0.64 16.09 6.35
CA VAL A 160 -1.89 16.43 7.03
C VAL A 160 -2.01 15.61 8.32
N PRO A 161 -1.95 16.25 9.51
CA PRO A 161 -2.07 15.55 10.78
C PRO A 161 -3.39 14.78 10.88
N GLY A 162 -3.34 13.56 11.41
CA GLY A 162 -4.51 12.69 11.57
C GLY A 162 -4.93 11.93 10.33
N LEU A 163 -4.57 12.38 9.12
CA LEU A 163 -4.97 11.72 7.88
C LEU A 163 -4.53 10.25 7.83
N GLY A 164 -3.30 9.95 8.21
CA GLY A 164 -2.77 8.59 8.17
C GLY A 164 -3.55 7.62 9.07
N LEU A 165 -3.90 8.05 10.29
CA LEU A 165 -4.72 7.24 11.18
C LEU A 165 -6.14 7.06 10.64
N TYR A 166 -6.74 8.15 10.14
CA TYR A 166 -8.07 8.09 9.51
C TYR A 166 -8.09 7.07 8.36
N MET A 167 -7.13 7.18 7.44
CA MET A 167 -7.02 6.25 6.31
C MET A 167 -6.80 4.80 6.76
N GLY A 168 -5.94 4.59 7.75
CA GLY A 168 -5.63 3.25 8.27
C GLY A 168 -6.81 2.57 8.95
N LEU A 169 -7.69 3.33 9.63
CA LEU A 169 -8.86 2.80 10.33
C LEU A 169 -10.09 2.64 9.43
N THR A 170 -10.22 3.47 8.39
CA THR A 170 -11.43 3.52 7.56
C THR A 170 -11.27 2.91 6.19
N GLY A 171 -10.03 2.74 5.70
CA GLY A 171 -9.79 2.38 4.29
C GLY A 171 -10.33 3.42 3.31
N HIS A 172 -10.46 4.68 3.73
CA HIS A 172 -11.05 5.74 2.92
C HIS A 172 -10.31 5.91 1.59
N ARG A 173 -11.07 6.14 0.52
CA ARG A 173 -10.55 6.24 -0.84
C ARG A 173 -10.28 7.69 -1.22
N LEU A 174 -9.02 8.01 -1.40
CA LEU A 174 -8.56 9.29 -1.94
C LEU A 174 -8.46 9.22 -3.47
N ARG A 175 -8.77 10.32 -4.17
CA ARG A 175 -8.86 10.31 -5.63
C ARG A 175 -8.21 11.52 -6.28
N GLY A 176 -7.69 11.30 -7.48
CA GLY A 176 -7.30 12.37 -8.39
C GLY A 176 -6.34 13.39 -7.77
N ALA A 177 -6.70 14.66 -7.89
CA ALA A 177 -5.88 15.77 -7.42
C ALA A 177 -5.71 15.82 -5.90
N ASP A 178 -6.64 15.24 -5.11
CA ASP A 178 -6.49 15.15 -3.65
C ASP A 178 -5.23 14.39 -3.26
N LEU A 179 -4.79 13.42 -4.07
CA LEU A 179 -3.55 12.70 -3.82
C LEU A 179 -2.32 13.60 -3.81
N VAL A 180 -2.31 14.64 -4.65
CA VAL A 180 -1.23 15.65 -4.66
C VAL A 180 -1.39 16.60 -3.48
N HIS A 181 -2.59 17.12 -3.24
CA HIS A 181 -2.85 18.03 -2.12
C HIS A 181 -2.50 17.43 -0.75
N LEU A 182 -2.71 16.11 -0.61
CA LEU A 182 -2.50 15.38 0.64
C LEU A 182 -1.10 14.74 0.72
N GLY A 183 -0.22 14.97 -0.28
CA GLY A 183 1.18 14.53 -0.26
C GLY A 183 1.42 13.06 -0.63
N LEU A 184 0.41 12.34 -1.13
CA LEU A 184 0.54 10.96 -1.57
C LEU A 184 1.10 10.84 -2.98
N ALA A 185 0.66 11.69 -3.92
CA ALA A 185 1.24 11.81 -5.24
C ALA A 185 2.14 13.05 -5.33
N THR A 186 3.11 13.00 -6.25
CA THR A 186 4.04 14.12 -6.52
C THR A 186 3.57 14.98 -7.68
N HIS A 187 2.88 14.36 -8.65
CA HIS A 187 2.43 15.03 -9.87
C HIS A 187 1.01 14.59 -10.20
N PHE A 188 0.27 15.49 -10.86
CA PHE A 188 -1.01 15.18 -11.47
C PHE A 188 -0.88 15.32 -12.99
N VAL A 189 -1.22 14.24 -13.71
CA VAL A 189 -1.23 14.20 -15.18
C VAL A 189 -2.56 13.64 -15.63
N PRO A 190 -3.31 14.33 -16.52
CA PRO A 190 -4.56 13.79 -17.07
C PRO A 190 -4.38 12.40 -17.69
N SER A 191 -5.34 11.51 -17.48
CA SER A 191 -5.26 10.11 -17.92
C SER A 191 -5.06 9.97 -19.44
N ASP A 192 -5.60 10.89 -20.23
CA ASP A 192 -5.43 10.93 -21.68
C ASP A 192 -3.99 11.23 -22.12
N LYS A 193 -3.16 11.81 -21.23
CA LYS A 193 -1.73 12.09 -21.45
C LYS A 193 -0.79 11.03 -20.88
N MET A 194 -1.31 10.06 -20.11
CA MET A 194 -0.45 9.06 -19.44
C MET A 194 0.35 8.21 -20.40
N SER A 195 -0.23 7.82 -21.53
CA SER A 195 0.46 7.03 -22.56
C SER A 195 1.61 7.82 -23.22
N ASP A 196 1.39 9.11 -23.49
CA ASP A 196 2.42 9.97 -24.09
C ASP A 196 3.55 10.23 -23.09
N LEU A 197 3.23 10.44 -21.83
CA LEU A 197 4.20 10.54 -20.74
C LEU A 197 5.05 9.26 -20.63
N GLU A 198 4.41 8.08 -20.64
CA GLU A 198 5.12 6.79 -20.60
C GLU A 198 6.14 6.68 -21.75
N GLN A 199 5.72 7.02 -22.98
CA GLN A 199 6.60 7.01 -24.15
C GLN A 199 7.74 8.03 -24.05
N ALA A 200 7.48 9.22 -23.52
CA ALA A 200 8.51 10.23 -23.29
C ALA A 200 9.54 9.74 -22.25
N LEU A 201 9.09 9.12 -21.15
CA LEU A 201 9.97 8.59 -20.10
C LEU A 201 10.90 7.48 -20.62
N VAL A 202 10.40 6.54 -21.42
CA VAL A 202 11.23 5.46 -21.98
C VAL A 202 12.19 5.94 -23.09
N SER A 203 11.92 7.10 -23.67
CA SER A 203 12.69 7.69 -24.79
C SER A 203 13.70 8.75 -24.33
N MET A 204 13.82 9.01 -23.02
CA MET A 204 14.76 9.99 -22.48
C MET A 204 16.20 9.72 -22.89
N SER A 205 16.99 10.80 -23.08
CA SER A 205 18.41 10.72 -23.39
C SER A 205 19.28 10.35 -22.19
N LYS A 206 18.79 10.65 -20.97
CA LYS A 206 19.42 10.32 -19.69
C LYS A 206 18.37 10.30 -18.58
N ALA A 207 18.59 9.48 -17.55
CA ALA A 207 17.64 9.36 -16.43
C ALA A 207 17.41 10.67 -15.66
N SER A 208 18.43 11.57 -15.63
CA SER A 208 18.32 12.88 -14.98
C SER A 208 17.31 13.85 -15.62
N ASP A 209 16.80 13.54 -16.82
CA ASP A 209 15.82 14.39 -17.51
C ASP A 209 14.39 14.14 -17.03
N VAL A 210 14.19 13.16 -16.14
CA VAL A 210 12.85 12.71 -15.66
C VAL A 210 11.99 13.85 -15.15
N GLU A 211 12.53 14.75 -14.33
CA GLU A 211 11.76 15.86 -13.76
C GLU A 211 11.30 16.85 -14.84
N ALA A 212 12.16 17.15 -15.80
CA ALA A 212 11.82 18.01 -16.94
C ALA A 212 10.70 17.36 -17.78
N VAL A 213 10.79 16.04 -18.04
CA VAL A 213 9.75 15.30 -18.77
C VAL A 213 8.43 15.31 -18.00
N LEU A 214 8.45 15.02 -16.70
CA LEU A 214 7.24 15.04 -15.88
C LEU A 214 6.55 16.41 -15.92
N ASN A 215 7.33 17.50 -15.77
CA ASN A 215 6.81 18.86 -15.78
C ASN A 215 6.20 19.30 -17.12
N MET A 216 6.58 18.68 -18.25
CA MET A 216 5.94 18.94 -19.55
C MET A 216 4.51 18.41 -19.63
N TYR A 217 4.16 17.37 -18.87
CA TYR A 217 2.86 16.71 -18.89
C TYR A 217 2.00 17.06 -17.67
N ALA A 218 2.64 17.42 -16.55
CA ALA A 218 1.96 17.67 -15.30
C ALA A 218 1.08 18.93 -15.34
N THR A 219 -0.09 18.84 -14.73
CA THR A 219 -0.92 20.01 -14.48
C THR A 219 -0.27 20.83 -13.36
N PRO A 220 -0.01 22.14 -13.59
CA PRO A 220 0.54 23.03 -12.56
C PRO A 220 -0.32 23.03 -11.29
N ALA A 221 0.30 23.10 -10.11
CA ALA A 221 -0.41 23.06 -8.82
C ALA A 221 -1.54 24.09 -8.70
N ALA A 222 -1.35 25.31 -9.25
CA ALA A 222 -2.35 26.35 -9.26
C ALA A 222 -3.59 26.08 -10.13
N GLN A 223 -3.52 25.06 -11.00
CA GLN A 223 -4.61 24.66 -11.90
C GLN A 223 -5.28 23.34 -11.46
N LEU A 224 -4.83 22.76 -10.36
CA LEU A 224 -5.47 21.54 -9.80
C LEU A 224 -6.87 21.89 -9.27
N PRO A 225 -7.83 20.96 -9.38
CA PRO A 225 -9.10 21.09 -8.67
C PRO A 225 -8.88 21.34 -7.17
N PRO A 226 -9.75 22.08 -6.49
CA PRO A 226 -9.64 22.28 -5.04
C PRO A 226 -9.64 20.95 -4.28
N CYS A 227 -8.88 20.91 -3.17
CA CYS A 227 -8.85 19.74 -2.29
C CYS A 227 -10.24 19.49 -1.67
N THR A 228 -10.80 18.30 -1.90
CA THR A 228 -12.12 17.95 -1.36
C THR A 228 -12.10 17.77 0.15
N PHE A 229 -10.93 17.49 0.73
CA PHE A 229 -10.69 17.31 2.17
C PHE A 229 -10.49 18.63 2.94
N ALA A 230 -10.35 19.77 2.25
CA ALA A 230 -9.94 21.02 2.88
C ALA A 230 -10.80 21.40 4.11
N LYS A 231 -12.12 21.16 4.04
CA LYS A 231 -13.06 21.46 5.14
C LYS A 231 -12.94 20.51 6.33
N SER A 232 -12.54 19.27 6.10
CA SER A 232 -12.41 18.23 7.14
C SER A 232 -11.01 18.11 7.74
N ILE A 233 -10.02 18.86 7.23
CA ILE A 233 -8.67 18.87 7.80
C ILE A 233 -8.67 19.24 9.29
N PRO A 234 -9.41 20.26 9.77
CA PRO A 234 -9.50 20.56 11.20
C PRO A 234 -10.03 19.38 12.03
N PHE A 235 -11.07 18.69 11.56
CA PHE A 235 -11.62 17.50 12.21
C PHE A 235 -10.57 16.37 12.31
N LEU A 236 -9.83 16.10 11.23
CA LEU A 236 -8.76 15.10 11.25
C LEU A 236 -7.67 15.47 12.24
N THR A 237 -7.21 16.71 12.21
CA THR A 237 -6.11 17.20 13.07
C THR A 237 -6.48 17.13 14.55
N GLU A 238 -7.74 17.44 14.91
CA GLU A 238 -8.21 17.45 16.29
C GLU A 238 -8.47 16.05 16.84
N HIS A 239 -9.05 15.16 16.02
CA HIS A 239 -9.62 13.91 16.54
C HIS A 239 -8.85 12.64 16.12
N PHE A 240 -7.95 12.72 15.15
CA PHE A 240 -7.13 11.60 14.69
C PHE A 240 -5.63 11.80 14.97
N ASP A 241 -5.28 12.68 15.91
CA ASP A 241 -3.90 12.79 16.37
C ASP A 241 -3.45 11.49 17.04
N ILE A 242 -2.53 10.80 16.38
CA ILE A 242 -2.02 9.49 16.78
C ILE A 242 -1.37 9.48 18.18
N GLN A 243 -0.91 10.63 18.65
CA GLN A 243 -0.31 10.75 19.99
C GLN A 243 -1.37 10.98 21.09
N ALA A 244 -2.50 11.59 20.73
CA ALA A 244 -3.55 11.95 21.68
C ALA A 244 -4.61 10.85 21.85
N VAL A 245 -4.92 10.09 20.80
CA VAL A 245 -5.97 9.06 20.85
C VAL A 245 -5.57 7.89 21.75
N THR A 246 -6.52 7.41 22.57
CA THR A 246 -6.28 6.36 23.56
C THR A 246 -6.72 4.97 23.10
N GLY A 247 -7.59 4.86 22.10
CA GLY A 247 -8.13 3.63 21.54
C GLY A 247 -9.09 3.91 20.38
N VAL A 248 -9.56 2.86 19.73
CA VAL A 248 -10.48 2.98 18.58
C VAL A 248 -11.91 3.35 19.02
N ALA A 249 -12.37 2.87 20.18
CA ALA A 249 -13.71 3.19 20.66
C ALA A 249 -13.94 4.69 20.86
N PRO A 250 -13.05 5.47 21.53
CA PRO A 250 -13.17 6.92 21.61
C PRO A 250 -13.22 7.62 20.25
N ILE A 251 -12.41 7.16 19.28
CA ILE A 251 -12.43 7.70 17.90
C ILE A 251 -13.83 7.51 17.28
N LEU A 252 -14.38 6.30 17.41
CA LEU A 252 -15.70 5.98 16.86
C LEU A 252 -16.81 6.82 17.50
N ASP A 253 -16.74 7.08 18.80
CA ASP A 253 -17.71 7.93 19.51
C ASP A 253 -17.63 9.39 19.01
N VAL A 254 -16.43 9.92 18.79
CA VAL A 254 -16.23 11.25 18.18
C VAL A 254 -16.80 11.27 16.77
N CYS A 255 -16.56 10.26 15.95
CA CYS A 255 -17.10 10.18 14.58
C CYS A 255 -18.63 10.21 14.60
N ARG A 256 -19.28 9.46 15.50
CA ARG A 256 -20.74 9.46 15.67
C ARG A 256 -21.28 10.81 16.10
N ALA A 257 -20.57 11.50 17.00
CA ALA A 257 -20.97 12.84 17.46
C ALA A 257 -20.90 13.91 16.35
N HIS A 258 -19.98 13.75 15.40
CA HIS A 258 -19.75 14.74 14.32
C HIS A 258 -20.33 14.30 12.96
N ALA A 259 -21.00 13.16 12.86
CA ALA A 259 -21.51 12.60 11.60
C ALA A 259 -22.47 13.54 10.84
N GLN A 260 -23.18 14.43 11.55
CA GLN A 260 -24.09 15.40 10.93
C GLN A 260 -23.37 16.67 10.41
N THR A 261 -22.12 16.87 10.78
CA THR A 261 -21.38 18.13 10.51
C THR A 261 -20.13 17.97 9.67
N ASP A 262 -19.57 16.76 9.64
CA ASP A 262 -18.35 16.46 8.88
C ASP A 262 -18.53 15.16 8.08
N PRO A 263 -18.32 15.19 6.74
CA PRO A 263 -18.52 14.03 5.88
C PRO A 263 -17.51 12.88 6.14
N LEU A 264 -16.32 13.18 6.68
CA LEU A 264 -15.35 12.15 7.04
C LEU A 264 -15.76 11.45 8.36
N ALA A 265 -16.36 12.20 9.29
CA ALA A 265 -16.92 11.64 10.50
C ALA A 265 -18.10 10.70 10.18
N GLU A 266 -19.02 11.12 9.30
CA GLU A 266 -20.13 10.29 8.82
C GLU A 266 -19.59 9.00 8.19
N ALA A 267 -18.69 9.11 7.23
CA ALA A 267 -18.09 7.95 6.55
C ALA A 267 -17.41 6.97 7.53
N ALA A 268 -16.67 7.50 8.51
CA ALA A 268 -16.02 6.66 9.52
C ALA A 268 -17.02 5.97 10.46
N ALA A 269 -18.05 6.70 10.91
CA ALA A 269 -19.11 6.15 11.77
C ALA A 269 -19.88 5.00 11.09
N ASP A 270 -20.03 5.05 9.76
CA ASP A 270 -20.70 4.04 8.96
C ASP A 270 -19.85 2.77 8.77
N VAL A 271 -18.55 2.93 8.46
CA VAL A 271 -17.72 1.79 8.03
C VAL A 271 -17.02 1.08 9.17
N MET A 272 -16.48 1.83 10.16
CA MET A 272 -15.68 1.24 11.24
C MET A 272 -16.43 0.16 12.05
N PRO A 273 -17.74 0.27 12.35
CA PRO A 273 -18.47 -0.79 13.04
C PRO A 273 -18.56 -2.12 12.29
N THR A 274 -18.26 -2.11 10.98
CA THR A 274 -18.31 -3.32 10.14
C THR A 274 -16.97 -4.04 10.04
N TYR A 275 -15.89 -3.41 10.51
CA TYR A 275 -14.51 -3.90 10.37
C TYR A 275 -14.06 -4.74 11.57
N SER A 276 -12.96 -5.50 11.40
CA SER A 276 -12.39 -6.29 12.48
C SER A 276 -11.96 -5.40 13.65
N PRO A 277 -12.51 -5.61 14.86
CA PRO A 277 -12.10 -4.88 16.05
C PRO A 277 -10.60 -5.03 16.34
N THR A 278 -10.08 -6.25 16.22
CA THR A 278 -8.65 -6.54 16.42
C THR A 278 -7.79 -5.81 15.38
N ALA A 279 -8.19 -5.85 14.11
CA ALA A 279 -7.42 -5.19 13.05
C ALA A 279 -7.36 -3.66 13.24
N MET A 280 -8.44 -3.03 13.70
CA MET A 280 -8.46 -1.59 13.98
C MET A 280 -7.56 -1.21 15.17
N GLU A 281 -7.66 -1.91 16.30
CA GLU A 281 -6.79 -1.62 17.47
C GLU A 281 -5.32 -1.93 17.15
N LEU A 282 -5.05 -2.99 16.39
CA LEU A 282 -3.73 -3.33 15.91
C LEU A 282 -3.17 -2.24 14.99
N THR A 283 -3.98 -1.70 14.08
CA THR A 283 -3.61 -0.59 13.19
C THR A 283 -3.23 0.65 14.00
N LEU A 284 -4.03 1.03 14.99
CA LEU A 284 -3.73 2.15 15.87
C LEU A 284 -2.38 1.96 16.58
N GLU A 285 -2.14 0.79 17.15
CA GLU A 285 -0.88 0.50 17.86
C GLU A 285 0.32 0.46 16.91
N LEU A 286 0.17 -0.12 15.71
CA LEU A 286 1.19 -0.13 14.66
C LEU A 286 1.61 1.28 14.27
N LEU A 287 0.64 2.17 14.01
CA LEU A 287 0.91 3.54 13.61
C LEU A 287 1.56 4.33 14.76
N LYS A 288 1.14 4.11 16.02
CA LYS A 288 1.78 4.71 17.21
C LYS A 288 3.24 4.31 17.37
N ARG A 289 3.55 3.03 17.17
CA ARG A 289 4.92 2.52 17.20
C ARG A 289 5.71 3.03 16.00
N GLY A 290 5.14 2.93 14.81
CA GLY A 290 5.75 3.36 13.56
C GLY A 290 6.15 4.84 13.55
N ALA A 291 5.34 5.71 14.19
CA ALA A 291 5.66 7.13 14.36
C ALA A 291 6.96 7.37 15.14
N LYS A 292 7.35 6.44 16.01
CA LYS A 292 8.54 6.53 16.90
C LYS A 292 9.77 5.84 16.32
N LEU A 293 9.66 5.08 15.23
CA LEU A 293 10.78 4.39 14.62
C LEU A 293 11.72 5.38 13.91
N ASN A 294 13.00 5.02 13.85
CA ASN A 294 14.01 5.85 13.23
C ASN A 294 14.26 5.48 11.76
N THR A 295 13.92 4.26 11.35
CA THR A 295 14.19 3.74 10.01
C THR A 295 12.99 2.99 9.42
N LEU A 296 12.89 3.04 8.10
CA LEU A 296 11.91 2.24 7.35
C LEU A 296 12.14 0.72 7.54
N GLU A 297 13.41 0.31 7.73
CA GLU A 297 13.74 -1.09 7.98
C GLU A 297 13.11 -1.61 9.27
N GLU A 298 13.16 -0.81 10.35
CA GLU A 298 12.50 -1.16 11.62
C GLU A 298 10.98 -1.31 11.44
N ALA A 299 10.37 -0.47 10.61
CA ALA A 299 8.94 -0.57 10.30
C ALA A 299 8.61 -1.90 9.59
N PHE A 300 9.34 -2.26 8.55
CA PHE A 300 9.14 -3.54 7.86
C PHE A 300 9.39 -4.76 8.75
N ARG A 301 10.38 -4.69 9.65
CA ARG A 301 10.63 -5.75 10.64
C ARG A 301 9.44 -5.92 11.59
N MET A 302 8.90 -4.81 12.08
CA MET A 302 7.71 -4.79 12.94
C MET A 302 6.50 -5.34 12.21
N GLU A 303 6.19 -4.81 11.02
CA GLU A 303 5.05 -5.23 10.20
C GLU A 303 5.14 -6.72 9.84
N TYR A 304 6.32 -7.22 9.48
CA TYR A 304 6.50 -8.64 9.16
C TYR A 304 6.26 -9.55 10.39
N CYS A 305 6.70 -9.14 11.57
CA CYS A 305 6.41 -9.86 12.82
C CYS A 305 4.89 -9.97 13.04
N VAL A 306 4.19 -8.85 12.90
CA VAL A 306 2.73 -8.76 13.07
C VAL A 306 1.99 -9.57 11.99
N ALA A 307 2.39 -9.46 10.72
CA ALA A 307 1.75 -10.14 9.60
C ALA A 307 1.74 -11.67 9.77
N GLN A 308 2.85 -12.25 10.22
CA GLN A 308 2.91 -13.70 10.47
C GLN A 308 1.85 -14.17 11.46
N ARG A 309 1.54 -13.38 12.46
CA ARG A 309 0.51 -13.70 13.46
C ARG A 309 -0.89 -13.46 12.93
N VAL A 310 -1.15 -12.32 12.29
CA VAL A 310 -2.45 -12.01 11.68
C VAL A 310 -2.88 -13.11 10.71
N LEU A 311 -1.95 -13.63 9.90
CA LEU A 311 -2.22 -14.71 8.96
C LEU A 311 -2.58 -16.05 9.63
N ALA A 312 -2.19 -16.25 10.88
CA ALA A 312 -2.53 -17.44 11.66
C ALA A 312 -3.90 -17.32 12.35
N GLU A 313 -4.35 -16.09 12.62
CA GLU A 313 -5.60 -15.80 13.33
C GLU A 313 -6.83 -15.88 12.39
N PRO A 314 -8.05 -16.04 12.95
CA PRO A 314 -9.25 -16.31 12.15
C PRO A 314 -9.73 -15.11 11.31
N ASP A 315 -9.59 -13.87 11.79
CA ASP A 315 -10.21 -12.67 11.21
C ASP A 315 -9.79 -12.41 9.76
N PHE A 316 -8.52 -12.63 9.42
CA PHE A 316 -8.07 -12.46 8.04
C PHE A 316 -8.81 -13.41 7.07
N ARG A 317 -8.94 -14.69 7.42
CA ARG A 317 -9.66 -15.66 6.58
C ARG A 317 -11.13 -15.34 6.49
N GLU A 318 -11.74 -14.95 7.60
CA GLU A 318 -13.16 -14.60 7.68
C GLU A 318 -13.47 -13.34 6.88
N GLY A 319 -12.64 -12.30 6.99
CA GLY A 319 -12.81 -11.07 6.22
C GLY A 319 -12.69 -11.31 4.72
N VAL A 320 -11.68 -12.08 4.28
CA VAL A 320 -11.53 -12.47 2.87
C VAL A 320 -12.72 -13.31 2.40
N ARG A 321 -13.19 -14.28 3.22
CA ARG A 321 -14.40 -15.04 2.90
C ARG A 321 -15.60 -14.11 2.66
N ALA A 322 -15.88 -13.26 3.64
CA ALA A 322 -17.08 -12.44 3.63
C ALA A 322 -17.10 -11.39 2.50
N LEU A 323 -15.94 -10.79 2.19
CA LEU A 323 -15.88 -9.69 1.23
C LEU A 323 -15.58 -10.15 -0.20
N LEU A 324 -14.76 -11.20 -0.38
CA LEU A 324 -14.17 -11.51 -1.69
C LEU A 324 -14.59 -12.88 -2.23
N ILE A 325 -14.83 -13.87 -1.36
CA ILE A 325 -15.21 -15.23 -1.76
C ILE A 325 -16.73 -15.35 -1.80
N ASP A 326 -17.39 -15.36 -0.64
CA ASP A 326 -18.86 -15.52 -0.51
C ASP A 326 -19.61 -14.23 -0.85
N LYS A 327 -18.98 -13.08 -0.64
CA LYS A 327 -19.51 -11.73 -0.90
C LYS A 327 -20.80 -11.42 -0.15
N ASP A 328 -21.02 -12.11 0.99
CA ASP A 328 -22.18 -11.89 1.87
C ASP A 328 -22.08 -10.59 2.68
N LYS A 329 -20.84 -10.03 2.79
CA LYS A 329 -20.51 -8.81 3.56
C LYS A 329 -20.92 -8.92 5.05
N LYS A 330 -20.89 -10.12 5.60
CA LYS A 330 -21.26 -10.41 6.99
C LYS A 330 -20.13 -11.17 7.68
N PRO A 331 -18.98 -10.53 7.92
CA PRO A 331 -17.88 -11.17 8.63
C PRO A 331 -18.27 -11.44 10.10
N ARG A 332 -17.75 -12.53 10.64
CA ARG A 332 -17.92 -12.94 12.05
C ARG A 332 -16.60 -12.77 12.77
N TRP A 333 -16.34 -11.55 13.19
CA TRP A 333 -15.07 -11.18 13.83
C TRP A 333 -14.88 -11.86 15.20
N GLN A 334 -13.64 -12.11 15.59
CA GLN A 334 -13.26 -12.68 16.88
C GLN A 334 -12.08 -11.91 17.46
N PRO A 335 -12.31 -11.06 18.50
CA PRO A 335 -13.58 -10.78 19.17
C PRO A 335 -14.57 -9.99 18.33
N ALA A 336 -15.87 -10.03 18.71
CA ALA A 336 -16.94 -9.40 17.95
C ALA A 336 -17.03 -7.88 18.14
N THR A 337 -16.52 -7.35 19.25
CA THR A 337 -16.59 -5.92 19.57
C THR A 337 -15.25 -5.34 19.95
N ILE A 338 -15.07 -4.02 19.77
CA ILE A 338 -13.85 -3.29 20.17
C ILE A 338 -13.60 -3.43 21.67
N ALA A 339 -14.65 -3.43 22.48
CA ALA A 339 -14.54 -3.54 23.94
C ALA A 339 -13.96 -4.89 24.41
N ASP A 340 -14.07 -5.93 23.59
CA ASP A 340 -13.55 -7.26 23.89
C ASP A 340 -12.09 -7.45 23.47
N VAL A 341 -11.49 -6.46 22.80
CA VAL A 341 -10.08 -6.51 22.40
C VAL A 341 -9.21 -6.08 23.58
N SER A 342 -8.47 -7.02 24.17
CA SER A 342 -7.57 -6.68 25.27
C SER A 342 -6.26 -6.10 24.79
N ARG A 343 -5.68 -5.21 25.61
CA ARG A 343 -4.36 -4.66 25.32
C ARG A 343 -3.28 -5.74 25.25
N GLU A 344 -3.35 -6.75 26.11
CA GLU A 344 -2.44 -7.88 26.10
C GLU A 344 -2.49 -8.66 24.81
N ALA A 345 -3.69 -8.83 24.23
CA ALA A 345 -3.86 -9.48 22.94
C ALA A 345 -3.17 -8.68 21.83
N ILE A 346 -3.33 -7.36 21.79
CA ILE A 346 -2.65 -6.48 20.82
C ILE A 346 -1.12 -6.51 21.03
N GLU A 347 -0.63 -6.38 22.25
CA GLU A 347 0.81 -6.44 22.57
C GLU A 347 1.45 -7.75 22.11
N ALA A 348 0.71 -8.85 22.15
CA ALA A 348 1.20 -10.15 21.72
C ALA A 348 1.55 -10.21 20.23
N TYR A 349 0.92 -9.40 19.35
CA TYR A 349 1.22 -9.37 17.91
C TYR A 349 2.63 -8.85 17.61
N PHE A 350 3.19 -8.03 18.50
CA PHE A 350 4.53 -7.44 18.34
C PHE A 350 5.65 -8.33 18.90
N ARG A 351 5.33 -9.52 19.35
CA ARG A 351 6.31 -10.51 19.84
C ARG A 351 6.35 -11.71 18.94
N PRO A 352 7.52 -12.31 18.70
CA PRO A 352 7.62 -13.58 17.98
C PRO A 352 6.68 -14.62 18.59
N SER A 353 5.88 -15.29 17.77
CA SER A 353 4.95 -16.33 18.22
C SER A 353 5.68 -17.63 18.61
N THR A 354 6.87 -17.86 18.09
CA THR A 354 7.77 -18.97 18.41
C THR A 354 9.22 -18.47 18.47
N PRO A 355 10.11 -19.15 19.25
CA PRO A 355 11.53 -18.80 19.30
C PRO A 355 12.24 -18.81 17.94
N ASN A 356 11.75 -19.62 17.00
CA ASN A 356 12.30 -19.79 15.66
C ASN A 356 11.50 -19.02 14.59
N GLN A 357 10.67 -18.07 14.99
CA GLN A 357 9.94 -17.23 14.03
C GLN A 357 10.94 -16.51 13.13
N ARG A 358 10.70 -16.57 11.82
CA ARG A 358 11.54 -15.90 10.84
C ARG A 358 11.55 -14.40 11.06
N VAL A 359 12.75 -13.82 11.09
CA VAL A 359 12.95 -12.36 11.14
C VAL A 359 13.14 -11.86 9.72
N TRP A 360 12.45 -10.77 9.38
CA TRP A 360 12.60 -10.14 8.08
C TRP A 360 13.98 -9.48 7.94
N ASN A 361 14.61 -9.69 6.77
CA ASN A 361 15.91 -9.12 6.43
C ASN A 361 15.89 -8.57 5.00
N PRO A 362 16.15 -7.27 4.80
CA PRO A 362 16.11 -6.64 3.47
C PRO A 362 17.21 -7.13 2.51
N PHE A 363 18.27 -7.73 3.04
CA PHE A 363 19.46 -8.10 2.27
C PHE A 363 19.65 -9.60 2.06
N SER A 364 18.75 -10.43 2.56
CA SER A 364 18.85 -11.88 2.34
C SER A 364 18.19 -12.27 1.03
N PRO A 365 18.96 -12.56 -0.03
CA PRO A 365 18.41 -12.98 -1.33
C PRO A 365 17.89 -14.42 -1.30
N HIS A 366 18.16 -15.16 -0.22
CA HIS A 366 17.81 -16.56 -0.09
C HIS A 366 16.77 -16.75 1.00
N LEU A 367 15.66 -17.38 0.63
CA LEU A 367 14.90 -18.19 1.56
C LEU A 367 15.89 -19.20 2.14
N ASP A 368 16.24 -19.05 3.40
CA ASP A 368 16.87 -20.18 4.10
C ASP A 368 15.93 -21.35 3.89
N ARG A 369 16.36 -22.30 3.09
CA ARG A 369 15.72 -23.61 2.98
C ARG A 369 15.89 -24.26 4.34
N ALA A 370 15.05 -23.86 5.29
CA ALA A 370 14.90 -24.59 6.53
C ALA A 370 14.35 -25.95 6.16
N ALA A 371 15.13 -26.95 6.49
CA ALA A 371 14.88 -28.35 6.34
C ALA A 371 13.53 -28.79 6.93
#